data_5e7027a5afaf98eadafef9b81f633e51
#
_entry.id   5e7027a5afaf98eadafef9b81f633e51
#
_cell.length_a   1.000
_cell.length_b   1.000
_cell.length_c   1.000
_cell.angle_alpha   90.00
_cell.angle_beta   90.00
_cell.angle_gamma   90.00
#
_symmetry.space_group_name_H-M   'P 1'
#
loop_
_entity.id
_entity.type
_entity.pdbx_description
1 polymer ?
#
loop_
_entity_poly.entity_id
_entity_poly.type
_entity_poly.pdbx_seq_one_letter_code
_entity_poly.pdbx_strand_id
1 'polypeptide(L)'
;DKNGQLYKVNYFEFQRDADVIRLADDPKYNLSKFEEKLEVKGNSDHTKLIAMLNQLNDYSVPMSSILGKYFDTENLAYWMAFQLLTGNTDTQSRNMYLYSPTNSDTFYVLDWDNDGMLMRKENQLRNTSEGSSWEQGVSNYWGNVLFRRCLQTKSFRDELDTAVKREYNYMNANRINGMVSHYESISNQYLWKTPDSTYEPLTRA
;
A
#
# COMPACT_ATOMS: atom_id res chain seq x y z
N ASP A 1 -14.55 0.22 12.41
CA ASP A 1 -15.20 -0.97 12.98
C ASP A 1 -14.13 -1.94 13.48
N LYS A 2 -14.04 -2.10 14.81
CA LYS A 2 -13.03 -2.96 15.47
C LYS A 2 -13.28 -4.47 15.27
N ASN A 3 -14.42 -4.87 14.76
CA ASN A 3 -14.77 -6.26 14.49
C ASN A 3 -14.56 -6.64 13.02
N GLY A 4 -14.09 -5.71 12.20
CA GLY A 4 -13.78 -5.94 10.80
C GLY A 4 -12.57 -6.83 10.58
N GLN A 5 -12.36 -7.21 9.33
CA GLN A 5 -11.13 -7.88 8.92
C GLN A 5 -10.00 -6.85 8.82
N LEU A 6 -8.84 -7.17 9.37
CA LEU A 6 -7.65 -6.35 9.26
C LEU A 6 -6.44 -7.27 9.08
N TYR A 7 -5.74 -7.08 7.98
CA TYR A 7 -4.53 -7.82 7.64
C TYR A 7 -3.36 -6.86 7.47
N LYS A 8 -2.22 -7.16 8.11
CA LYS A 8 -0.96 -6.54 7.73
C LYS A 8 -0.38 -7.32 6.56
N VAL A 9 -0.16 -6.64 5.46
CA VAL A 9 0.36 -7.27 4.24
C VAL A 9 1.86 -7.50 4.39
N ASN A 10 2.31 -8.74 4.12
CA ASN A 10 3.69 -9.16 4.25
C ASN A 10 4.11 -10.03 3.06
N TYR A 11 4.81 -9.45 2.07
CA TYR A 11 5.22 -10.12 0.83
C TYR A 11 4.07 -10.82 0.09
N PHE A 12 2.94 -10.12 -0.02
CA PHE A 12 1.75 -10.62 -0.66
C PHE A 12 1.40 -9.83 -1.93
N GLU A 13 1.43 -10.49 -3.06
CA GLU A 13 1.20 -9.91 -4.39
C GLU A 13 -0.24 -10.08 -4.88
N PHE A 14 -1.18 -10.34 -3.99
CA PHE A 14 -2.60 -10.57 -4.27
C PHE A 14 -2.87 -11.74 -5.22
N GLN A 15 -1.97 -12.72 -5.25
CA GLN A 15 -2.21 -14.00 -5.93
C GLN A 15 -3.18 -14.87 -5.14
N ARG A 16 -3.98 -15.68 -5.85
CA ARG A 16 -4.86 -16.67 -5.23
C ARG A 16 -4.06 -17.92 -4.86
N ASP A 17 -3.23 -17.80 -3.85
CA ASP A 17 -2.49 -18.93 -3.28
C ASP A 17 -3.44 -19.84 -2.49
N ALA A 18 -4.11 -20.77 -3.18
CA ALA A 18 -5.16 -21.60 -2.58
C ALA A 18 -4.60 -22.63 -1.57
N ASP A 19 -3.32 -22.87 -1.57
CA ASP A 19 -2.69 -23.77 -0.60
C ASP A 19 -2.40 -23.07 0.73
N VAL A 20 -2.23 -21.77 0.72
CA VAL A 20 -1.93 -20.94 1.90
C VAL A 20 -3.15 -20.14 2.34
N ILE A 21 -3.81 -19.44 1.42
CA ILE A 21 -4.97 -18.59 1.73
C ILE A 21 -6.25 -19.44 1.75
N ARG A 22 -6.61 -19.92 2.93
CA ARG A 22 -7.75 -20.80 3.22
C ARG A 22 -8.68 -20.18 4.25
N LEU A 23 -9.92 -20.69 4.31
CA LEU A 23 -10.83 -20.38 5.41
C LEU A 23 -10.27 -20.94 6.72
N ALA A 24 -10.55 -20.27 7.82
CA ALA A 24 -10.03 -20.68 9.14
C ALA A 24 -10.59 -22.04 9.63
N ASP A 25 -11.74 -22.48 9.11
CA ASP A 25 -12.35 -23.77 9.37
C ASP A 25 -11.94 -24.89 8.38
N ASP A 26 -11.13 -24.56 7.35
CA ASP A 26 -10.57 -25.58 6.45
C ASP A 26 -9.59 -26.49 7.23
N PRO A 27 -9.74 -27.83 7.15
CA PRO A 27 -8.83 -28.76 7.84
C PRO A 27 -7.35 -28.63 7.47
N LYS A 28 -7.05 -28.00 6.34
CA LYS A 28 -5.68 -27.73 5.88
C LYS A 28 -5.22 -26.28 6.20
N TYR A 29 -6.04 -25.50 6.89
CA TYR A 29 -5.66 -24.15 7.29
C TYR A 29 -4.45 -24.20 8.23
N ASN A 30 -3.49 -23.34 7.97
CA ASN A 30 -2.31 -23.17 8.80
C ASN A 30 -2.08 -21.68 9.01
N LEU A 31 -2.38 -21.20 10.22
CA LEU A 31 -2.26 -19.78 10.57
C LEU A 31 -0.85 -19.26 10.32
N SER A 32 0.19 -19.98 10.70
CA SER A 32 1.57 -19.52 10.52
C SER A 32 1.92 -19.31 9.05
N LYS A 33 1.51 -20.22 8.16
CA LYS A 33 1.71 -20.07 6.72
C LYS A 33 0.87 -18.92 6.13
N PHE A 34 -0.35 -18.78 6.62
CA PHE A 34 -1.21 -17.66 6.21
C PHE A 34 -0.57 -16.32 6.59
N GLU A 35 -0.04 -16.23 7.81
CA GLU A 35 0.59 -15.01 8.33
C GLU A 35 1.95 -14.68 7.71
N GLU A 36 2.59 -15.61 7.01
CA GLU A 36 3.74 -15.29 6.15
C GLU A 36 3.35 -14.32 5.00
N LYS A 37 2.06 -14.28 4.63
CA LYS A 37 1.51 -13.42 3.60
C LYS A 37 0.68 -12.26 4.16
N LEU A 38 -0.20 -12.58 5.12
CA LEU A 38 -1.21 -11.68 5.66
C LEU A 38 -1.34 -11.92 7.18
N GLU A 39 -0.67 -11.10 8.00
CA GLU A 39 -0.83 -11.19 9.45
C GLU A 39 -2.24 -10.79 9.86
N VAL A 40 -2.93 -11.65 10.58
CA VAL A 40 -4.30 -11.42 11.04
C VAL A 40 -4.29 -10.47 12.24
N LYS A 41 -4.84 -9.27 12.08
CA LYS A 41 -4.94 -8.24 13.13
C LYS A 41 -6.39 -7.94 13.54
N GLY A 42 -7.35 -8.41 12.75
CA GLY A 42 -8.79 -8.32 13.01
C GLY A 42 -9.41 -9.69 13.24
N ASN A 43 -10.66 -9.86 12.81
CA ASN A 43 -11.30 -11.17 12.88
C ASN A 43 -10.68 -12.15 11.87
N SER A 44 -10.84 -13.45 12.12
CA SER A 44 -10.28 -14.54 11.31
C SER A 44 -11.24 -15.10 10.26
N ASP A 45 -12.36 -14.42 9.98
CA ASP A 45 -13.21 -14.78 8.85
C ASP A 45 -12.56 -14.30 7.54
N HIS A 46 -12.02 -15.23 6.78
CA HIS A 46 -11.32 -14.95 5.53
C HIS A 46 -12.23 -15.02 4.29
N THR A 47 -13.54 -15.18 4.48
CA THR A 47 -14.52 -15.40 3.37
C THR A 47 -14.48 -14.27 2.34
N LYS A 48 -14.52 -13.01 2.80
CA LYS A 48 -14.49 -11.84 1.89
C LYS A 48 -13.15 -11.73 1.16
N LEU A 49 -12.05 -11.93 1.86
CA LEU A 49 -10.71 -11.92 1.28
C LEU A 49 -10.60 -12.97 0.15
N ILE A 50 -11.02 -14.19 0.42
CA ILE A 50 -10.97 -15.29 -0.56
C ILE A 50 -11.90 -15.02 -1.75
N ALA A 51 -13.11 -14.50 -1.51
CA ALA A 51 -14.03 -14.11 -2.57
C ALA A 51 -13.43 -13.03 -3.48
N MET A 52 -12.83 -12.00 -2.90
CA MET A 52 -12.11 -10.95 -3.62
C MET A 52 -10.94 -11.53 -4.43
N LEU A 53 -10.08 -12.34 -3.82
CA LEU A 53 -8.92 -12.92 -4.48
C LEU A 53 -9.33 -13.88 -5.63
N ASN A 54 -10.40 -14.65 -5.48
CA ASN A 54 -10.90 -15.52 -6.54
C ASN A 54 -11.28 -14.69 -7.78
N GLN A 55 -12.00 -13.59 -7.61
CA GLN A 55 -12.37 -12.71 -8.73
C GLN A 55 -11.18 -11.93 -9.27
N LEU A 56 -10.31 -11.45 -8.40
CA LEU A 56 -9.12 -10.71 -8.80
C LEU A 56 -8.15 -11.55 -9.65
N ASN A 57 -8.11 -12.86 -9.44
CA ASN A 57 -7.23 -13.77 -10.19
C ASN A 57 -7.95 -14.43 -11.38
N ASP A 58 -9.25 -14.19 -11.55
CA ASP A 58 -9.98 -14.57 -12.76
C ASP A 58 -9.93 -13.41 -13.78
N TYR A 59 -9.12 -13.57 -14.81
CA TYR A 59 -8.96 -12.55 -15.84
C TYR A 59 -10.14 -12.42 -16.79
N SER A 60 -11.13 -13.29 -16.71
CA SER A 60 -12.41 -13.13 -17.42
C SER A 60 -13.32 -12.10 -16.75
N VAL A 61 -13.11 -11.80 -15.45
CA VAL A 61 -13.86 -10.80 -14.70
C VAL A 61 -13.25 -9.41 -14.95
N PRO A 62 -14.02 -8.42 -15.45
CA PRO A 62 -13.51 -7.06 -15.64
C PRO A 62 -13.03 -6.43 -14.34
N MET A 63 -11.86 -5.82 -14.35
CA MET A 63 -11.30 -5.18 -13.13
C MET A 63 -12.19 -4.05 -12.60
N SER A 64 -12.90 -3.33 -13.48
CA SER A 64 -13.87 -2.29 -13.06
C SER A 64 -15.00 -2.86 -12.17
N SER A 65 -15.43 -4.08 -12.42
CA SER A 65 -16.42 -4.75 -11.56
C SER A 65 -15.84 -5.14 -10.20
N ILE A 66 -14.59 -5.58 -10.17
CA ILE A 66 -13.87 -5.94 -8.94
C ILE A 66 -13.64 -4.69 -8.08
N LEU A 67 -13.20 -3.58 -8.70
CA LEU A 67 -13.03 -2.29 -8.02
C LEU A 67 -14.34 -1.82 -7.41
N GLY A 68 -15.42 -1.79 -8.17
CA GLY A 68 -16.71 -1.33 -7.69
C GLY A 68 -17.34 -2.19 -6.58
N LYS A 69 -16.92 -3.46 -6.45
CA LYS A 69 -17.44 -4.36 -5.44
C LYS A 69 -16.54 -4.46 -4.20
N TYR A 70 -15.25 -4.60 -4.41
CA TYR A 70 -14.33 -5.01 -3.34
C TYR A 70 -13.35 -3.92 -2.90
N PHE A 71 -13.29 -2.79 -3.56
CA PHE A 71 -12.35 -1.73 -3.17
C PHE A 71 -13.05 -0.38 -3.12
N ASP A 72 -12.67 0.42 -2.15
CA ASP A 72 -12.85 1.85 -2.24
C ASP A 72 -11.82 2.38 -3.24
N THR A 73 -12.29 2.68 -4.46
CA THR A 73 -11.40 3.03 -5.58
C THR A 73 -10.67 4.35 -5.33
N GLU A 74 -11.35 5.31 -4.69
CA GLU A 74 -10.73 6.59 -4.32
C GLU A 74 -9.61 6.36 -3.29
N ASN A 75 -9.87 5.63 -2.22
CA ASN A 75 -8.86 5.28 -1.22
C ASN A 75 -7.65 4.58 -1.84
N LEU A 76 -7.88 3.59 -2.70
CA LEU A 76 -6.80 2.85 -3.37
C LEU A 76 -5.97 3.76 -4.30
N ALA A 77 -6.64 4.65 -5.04
CA ALA A 77 -5.97 5.60 -5.94
C ALA A 77 -5.14 6.63 -5.16
N TYR A 78 -5.67 7.19 -4.07
CA TYR A 78 -4.93 8.13 -3.22
C TYR A 78 -3.74 7.47 -2.53
N TRP A 79 -3.94 6.27 -1.97
CA TRP A 79 -2.83 5.52 -1.40
C TRP A 79 -1.71 5.30 -2.43
N MET A 80 -2.06 4.86 -3.64
CA MET A 80 -1.07 4.65 -4.69
C MET A 80 -0.42 5.96 -5.16
N ALA A 81 -1.18 7.04 -5.28
CA ALA A 81 -0.66 8.37 -5.63
C ALA A 81 0.38 8.85 -4.61
N PHE A 82 0.10 8.70 -3.33
CA PHE A 82 1.03 9.05 -2.26
C PHE A 82 2.35 8.26 -2.38
N GLN A 83 2.27 6.94 -2.55
CA GLN A 83 3.47 6.11 -2.69
C GLN A 83 4.29 6.50 -3.93
N LEU A 84 3.63 6.80 -5.05
CA LEU A 84 4.29 7.25 -6.29
C LEU A 84 4.97 8.61 -6.12
N LEU A 85 4.28 9.59 -5.54
CA LEU A 85 4.79 10.94 -5.36
C LEU A 85 5.94 11.02 -4.37
N THR A 86 5.92 10.19 -3.33
CA THR A 86 7.00 10.11 -2.33
C THR A 86 8.13 9.17 -2.76
N GLY A 87 7.95 8.44 -3.87
CA GLY A 87 8.92 7.46 -4.36
C GLY A 87 9.12 6.29 -3.38
N ASN A 88 8.11 5.97 -2.59
CA ASN A 88 8.18 4.83 -1.68
C ASN A 88 8.13 3.53 -2.47
N THR A 89 9.22 2.80 -2.45
CA THR A 89 9.40 1.58 -3.24
C THR A 89 9.25 0.32 -2.42
N ASP A 90 8.93 0.47 -1.14
CA ASP A 90 8.84 -0.62 -0.17
C ASP A 90 7.40 -1.02 0.17
N THR A 91 6.43 -0.64 -0.68
CA THR A 91 4.99 -0.81 -0.41
C THR A 91 4.24 -1.63 -1.46
N GLN A 92 4.92 -2.25 -2.42
CA GLN A 92 4.24 -2.95 -3.52
C GLN A 92 3.61 -4.28 -3.10
N SER A 93 4.15 -4.93 -2.08
CA SER A 93 3.67 -6.22 -1.58
C SER A 93 3.73 -6.35 -0.06
N ARG A 94 4.05 -5.26 0.63
CA ARG A 94 4.17 -5.18 2.09
C ARG A 94 3.96 -3.74 2.56
N ASN A 95 4.11 -3.49 3.85
CA ASN A 95 4.05 -2.15 4.43
C ASN A 95 2.72 -1.43 4.15
N MET A 96 1.64 -2.19 4.21
CA MET A 96 0.27 -1.69 4.17
C MET A 96 -0.64 -2.58 5.00
N TYR A 97 -1.78 -2.04 5.42
CA TYR A 97 -2.88 -2.85 5.94
C TYR A 97 -4.01 -2.92 4.93
N LEU A 98 -4.68 -4.05 4.92
CA LEU A 98 -5.91 -4.27 4.18
C LEU A 98 -7.06 -4.40 5.19
N TYR A 99 -7.98 -3.46 5.20
CA TYR A 99 -9.11 -3.40 6.13
C TYR A 99 -10.44 -3.55 5.43
N SER A 100 -11.36 -4.33 6.00
CA SER A 100 -12.75 -4.42 5.56
C SER A 100 -13.69 -4.44 6.76
N PRO A 101 -14.68 -3.50 6.83
CA PRO A 101 -15.65 -3.49 7.92
C PRO A 101 -16.59 -4.70 7.85
N THR A 102 -17.23 -5.04 8.98
CA THR A 102 -18.06 -6.25 9.11
C THR A 102 -19.24 -6.28 8.14
N ASN A 103 -19.85 -5.14 7.87
CA ASN A 103 -21.07 -5.01 7.09
C ASN A 103 -20.86 -4.60 5.62
N SER A 104 -19.66 -4.73 5.12
CA SER A 104 -19.31 -4.40 3.73
C SER A 104 -18.31 -5.40 3.18
N ASP A 105 -18.34 -5.63 1.87
CA ASP A 105 -17.31 -6.40 1.15
C ASP A 105 -16.12 -5.52 0.71
N THR A 106 -16.22 -4.20 0.94
CA THR A 106 -15.22 -3.24 0.51
C THR A 106 -13.96 -3.31 1.36
N PHE A 107 -12.82 -3.38 0.70
CA PHE A 107 -11.49 -3.25 1.30
C PHE A 107 -10.94 -1.84 1.13
N TYR A 108 -10.28 -1.37 2.18
CA TYR A 108 -9.52 -0.14 2.24
C TYR A 108 -8.05 -0.47 2.44
N VAL A 109 -7.17 0.22 1.73
CA VAL A 109 -5.73 0.15 1.97
C VAL A 109 -5.33 1.27 2.93
N LEU A 110 -4.61 0.90 3.98
CA LEU A 110 -4.12 1.85 4.99
C LEU A 110 -2.60 1.88 4.96
N ASP A 111 -2.04 3.06 5.16
CA ASP A 111 -0.60 3.25 5.22
C ASP A 111 0.02 2.59 6.44
N TRP A 112 1.20 2.04 6.23
CA TRP A 112 2.06 1.51 7.26
C TRP A 112 3.50 1.57 6.81
N ASP A 113 4.40 2.00 7.72
CA ASP A 113 5.85 1.90 7.54
C ASP A 113 6.36 2.64 6.28
N ASN A 114 6.14 3.95 6.26
CA ASN A 114 6.53 4.80 5.14
C ASN A 114 8.00 5.30 5.23
N ASP A 115 8.87 4.61 5.97
CA ASP A 115 10.27 5.00 6.14
C ASP A 115 11.10 4.86 4.84
N GLY A 116 10.61 4.06 3.87
CA GLY A 116 11.17 3.95 2.52
C GLY A 116 10.84 5.12 1.58
N MET A 117 10.05 6.11 2.03
CA MET A 117 9.72 7.27 1.20
C MET A 117 10.86 8.30 1.16
N LEU A 118 10.88 9.11 0.08
CA LEU A 118 11.84 10.20 -0.13
C LEU A 118 13.32 9.77 -0.11
N MET A 119 13.59 8.49 -0.32
CA MET A 119 14.94 7.92 -0.37
C MET A 119 15.63 8.30 -1.68
N ARG A 120 16.43 9.36 -1.64
CA ARG A 120 17.09 9.94 -2.82
C ARG A 120 17.88 8.92 -3.64
N LYS A 121 18.61 8.03 -2.99
CA LYS A 121 19.45 7.03 -3.66
C LYS A 121 18.63 6.01 -4.44
N GLU A 122 17.56 5.51 -3.86
CA GLU A 122 16.66 4.56 -4.54
C GLU A 122 15.89 5.24 -5.66
N ASN A 123 15.41 6.43 -5.45
CA ASN A 123 14.70 7.20 -6.46
C ASN A 123 15.59 7.53 -7.68
N GLN A 124 16.87 7.77 -7.47
CA GLN A 124 17.83 7.97 -8.58
C GLN A 124 18.03 6.71 -9.42
N LEU A 125 18.03 5.53 -8.81
CA LEU A 125 18.20 4.26 -9.53
C LEU A 125 16.98 3.87 -10.35
N ARG A 126 15.81 4.39 -10.00
CA ARG A 126 14.52 4.04 -10.63
C ARG A 126 13.98 5.10 -11.58
N ASN A 127 14.66 6.21 -11.70
CA ASN A 127 14.32 7.31 -12.60
C ASN A 127 14.54 6.98 -14.08
N THR A 128 14.55 5.71 -14.46
CA THR A 128 15.10 5.25 -15.73
C THR A 128 14.09 4.61 -16.65
N SER A 129 12.82 4.66 -16.35
CA SER A 129 11.83 4.24 -17.32
C SER A 129 11.45 5.39 -18.25
N GLU A 130 12.45 5.99 -18.89
CA GLU A 130 12.17 6.82 -20.06
C GLU A 130 11.29 6.02 -21.01
N GLY A 131 10.08 6.51 -21.23
CA GLY A 131 9.11 5.87 -22.11
C GLY A 131 8.22 4.80 -21.49
N SER A 132 8.24 4.59 -20.18
CA SER A 132 7.24 3.72 -19.54
C SER A 132 5.86 4.33 -19.64
N SER A 133 4.91 3.53 -20.10
CA SER A 133 3.49 3.86 -20.09
C SER A 133 2.76 3.09 -18.98
N TRP A 134 1.54 3.48 -18.70
CA TRP A 134 0.68 2.76 -17.78
C TRP A 134 0.48 1.28 -18.18
N GLU A 135 0.47 1.01 -19.49
CA GLU A 135 0.33 -0.33 -20.03
C GLU A 135 1.57 -1.20 -19.82
N GLN A 136 2.74 -0.59 -19.76
CA GLN A 136 4.01 -1.28 -19.51
C GLN A 136 4.31 -1.43 -18.03
N GLY A 137 3.58 -0.70 -17.20
CA GLY A 137 3.67 -0.75 -15.75
C GLY A 137 4.45 0.42 -15.15
N VAL A 138 4.26 0.58 -13.85
CA VAL A 138 4.89 1.61 -13.04
C VAL A 138 5.75 0.92 -11.99
N SER A 139 7.05 0.89 -12.22
CA SER A 139 8.01 0.33 -11.26
C SER A 139 7.61 -1.09 -10.82
N ASN A 140 7.80 -1.42 -9.56
CA ASN A 140 7.53 -2.74 -8.97
C ASN A 140 6.03 -3.07 -8.83
N TYR A 141 5.14 -2.08 -8.98
CA TYR A 141 3.69 -2.32 -8.93
C TYR A 141 3.20 -3.30 -9.99
N TRP A 142 3.93 -3.43 -11.11
CA TRP A 142 3.57 -4.34 -12.18
C TRP A 142 3.67 -5.83 -11.80
N GLY A 143 4.50 -6.19 -10.82
CA GLY A 143 4.60 -7.56 -10.30
C GLY A 143 3.37 -8.00 -9.50
N ASN A 144 2.67 -7.06 -8.87
CA ASN A 144 1.52 -7.31 -8.03
C ASN A 144 0.22 -7.41 -8.85
N VAL A 145 -0.57 -8.46 -8.65
CA VAL A 145 -1.79 -8.72 -9.43
C VAL A 145 -2.81 -7.59 -9.30
N LEU A 146 -3.04 -7.09 -8.08
CA LEU A 146 -4.00 -6.00 -7.85
C LEU A 146 -3.56 -4.74 -8.62
N PHE A 147 -2.36 -4.27 -8.39
CA PHE A 147 -1.90 -3.01 -8.98
C PHE A 147 -1.73 -3.11 -10.48
N ARG A 148 -1.22 -4.22 -11.01
CA ARG A 148 -1.13 -4.45 -12.45
C ARG A 148 -2.49 -4.35 -13.12
N ARG A 149 -3.51 -5.02 -12.60
CA ARG A 149 -4.87 -4.97 -13.14
C ARG A 149 -5.49 -3.59 -13.01
N CYS A 150 -5.24 -2.88 -11.91
CA CYS A 150 -5.63 -1.48 -11.73
C CYS A 150 -5.03 -0.61 -12.82
N LEU A 151 -3.70 -0.69 -13.02
CA LEU A 151 -2.98 0.12 -13.99
C LEU A 151 -3.35 -0.18 -15.45
N GLN A 152 -3.81 -1.39 -15.75
CA GLN A 152 -4.36 -1.76 -17.06
C GLN A 152 -5.79 -1.24 -17.29
N THR A 153 -6.47 -0.78 -16.24
CA THR A 153 -7.87 -0.34 -16.30
C THR A 153 -7.96 1.18 -16.44
N LYS A 154 -8.52 1.65 -17.55
CA LYS A 154 -8.59 3.10 -17.83
C LYS A 154 -9.29 3.90 -16.73
N SER A 155 -10.42 3.44 -16.22
CA SER A 155 -11.15 4.16 -15.18
C SER A 155 -10.33 4.33 -13.89
N PHE A 156 -9.52 3.34 -13.53
CA PHE A 156 -8.62 3.46 -12.39
C PHE A 156 -7.48 4.45 -12.66
N ARG A 157 -6.91 4.44 -13.88
CA ARG A 157 -5.88 5.43 -14.24
C ARG A 157 -6.40 6.87 -14.20
N ASP A 158 -7.63 7.08 -14.66
CA ASP A 158 -8.26 8.42 -14.60
C ASP A 158 -8.42 8.89 -13.14
N GLU A 159 -8.80 7.98 -12.22
CA GLU A 159 -8.88 8.26 -10.79
C GLU A 159 -7.50 8.50 -10.17
N LEU A 160 -6.52 7.67 -10.54
CA LEU A 160 -5.14 7.82 -10.08
C LEU A 160 -4.52 9.15 -10.56
N ASP A 161 -4.76 9.55 -11.80
CA ASP A 161 -4.33 10.85 -12.33
C ASP A 161 -4.96 12.02 -11.53
N THR A 162 -6.21 11.85 -11.15
CA THR A 162 -6.91 12.83 -10.31
C THR A 162 -6.29 12.90 -8.91
N ALA A 163 -6.05 11.75 -8.29
CA ALA A 163 -5.42 11.64 -6.98
C ALA A 163 -4.01 12.23 -6.98
N VAL A 164 -3.18 11.87 -7.98
CA VAL A 164 -1.81 12.42 -8.13
C VAL A 164 -1.83 13.94 -8.23
N LYS A 165 -2.71 14.53 -9.04
CA LYS A 165 -2.82 15.98 -9.19
C LYS A 165 -3.23 16.66 -7.88
N ARG A 166 -4.22 16.10 -7.17
CA ARG A 166 -4.70 16.66 -5.90
C ARG A 166 -3.62 16.58 -4.82
N GLU A 167 -2.96 15.44 -4.66
CA GLU A 167 -1.89 15.28 -3.68
C GLU A 167 -0.67 16.13 -4.01
N TYR A 168 -0.25 16.20 -5.27
CA TYR A 168 0.84 17.07 -5.69
C TYR A 168 0.57 18.55 -5.35
N ASN A 169 -0.65 19.01 -5.60
CA ASN A 169 -1.04 20.37 -5.23
C ASN A 169 -1.11 20.57 -3.71
N TYR A 170 -1.49 19.55 -2.96
CA TYR A 170 -1.53 19.58 -1.51
C TYR A 170 -0.12 19.55 -0.90
N MET A 171 0.77 18.72 -1.42
CA MET A 171 2.17 18.58 -0.98
C MET A 171 3.09 19.60 -1.66
N ASN A 172 2.66 20.86 -1.76
CA ASN A 172 3.51 21.91 -2.31
C ASN A 172 4.69 22.25 -1.37
N ALA A 173 5.73 22.87 -1.94
CA ALA A 173 6.97 23.16 -1.21
C ALA A 173 6.76 23.95 0.10
N ASN A 174 5.85 24.92 0.12
CA ASN A 174 5.58 25.71 1.34
C ASN A 174 5.04 24.85 2.46
N ARG A 175 4.10 23.92 2.13
CA ARG A 175 3.51 23.01 3.11
C ARG A 175 4.54 22.01 3.61
N ILE A 176 5.29 21.38 2.71
CA ILE A 176 6.34 20.42 3.07
C ILE A 176 7.38 21.09 3.96
N ASN A 177 7.89 22.25 3.57
CA ASN A 177 8.87 23.00 4.37
C ASN A 177 8.30 23.41 5.75
N GLY A 178 7.02 23.79 5.81
CA GLY A 178 6.36 24.09 7.09
C GLY A 178 6.27 22.86 8.00
N MET A 179 5.95 21.70 7.46
CA MET A 179 5.90 20.42 8.20
C MET A 179 7.31 20.03 8.67
N VAL A 180 8.30 20.07 7.78
CA VAL A 180 9.69 19.74 8.11
C VAL A 180 10.17 20.64 9.25
N SER A 181 10.02 21.97 9.14
CA SER A 181 10.42 22.92 10.17
C SER A 181 9.70 22.70 11.50
N HIS A 182 8.42 22.33 11.45
CA HIS A 182 7.65 22.00 12.66
C HIS A 182 8.22 20.76 13.35
N TYR A 183 8.40 19.66 12.64
CA TYR A 183 8.93 18.42 13.22
C TYR A 183 10.40 18.56 13.64
N GLU A 184 11.21 19.30 12.88
CA GLU A 184 12.57 19.62 13.26
C GLU A 184 12.63 20.36 14.59
N SER A 185 11.76 21.35 14.80
CA SER A 185 11.69 22.10 16.05
C SER A 185 11.37 21.23 17.26
N ILE A 186 10.57 20.18 17.07
CA ILE A 186 10.27 19.19 18.11
C ILE A 186 11.44 18.23 18.29
N SER A 187 11.93 17.63 17.22
CA SER A 187 12.97 16.61 17.24
C SER A 187 14.27 17.15 17.86
N ASN A 188 14.66 18.38 17.51
CA ASN A 188 15.87 19.04 18.05
C ASN A 188 15.86 19.23 19.58
N GLN A 189 14.69 19.13 20.22
CA GLN A 189 14.61 19.18 21.68
C GLN A 189 15.10 17.88 22.36
N TYR A 190 15.10 16.76 21.62
CA TYR A 190 15.37 15.42 22.12
C TYR A 190 16.61 14.78 21.49
N LEU A 191 16.73 14.80 20.17
CA LEU A 191 17.79 14.09 19.43
C LEU A 191 19.23 14.40 19.88
N TRP A 192 19.46 15.63 20.37
CA TRP A 192 20.80 16.07 20.81
C TRP A 192 21.04 15.91 22.31
N LYS A 193 20.14 15.22 23.02
CA LYS A 193 20.27 14.89 24.43
C LYS A 193 20.60 13.42 24.64
N THR A 194 21.34 13.14 25.72
CA THR A 194 21.55 11.75 26.13
C THR A 194 20.23 11.09 26.57
N PRO A 195 19.94 9.82 26.19
CA PRO A 195 20.86 8.90 25.50
C PRO A 195 20.86 9.01 23.96
N ASP A 196 19.90 9.68 23.34
CA ASP A 196 19.68 9.64 21.89
C ASP A 196 20.91 10.17 21.12
N SER A 197 21.53 11.24 21.60
CA SER A 197 22.76 11.79 21.00
C SER A 197 23.94 10.81 20.95
N THR A 198 23.91 9.74 21.73
CA THR A 198 24.95 8.72 21.74
C THR A 198 24.78 7.74 20.57
N TYR A 199 23.54 7.55 20.12
CA TYR A 199 23.18 6.58 19.07
C TYR A 199 22.80 7.25 17.75
N GLU A 200 22.70 8.57 17.74
CA GLU A 200 22.30 9.34 16.57
C GLU A 200 23.48 9.44 15.58
N PRO A 201 23.35 8.86 14.38
CA PRO A 201 24.42 8.89 13.37
C PRO A 201 24.46 10.21 12.58
N LEU A 202 23.47 11.10 12.81
CA LEU A 202 23.36 12.33 12.03
C LEU A 202 24.29 13.43 12.60
N THR A 203 25.02 14.08 11.73
CA THR A 203 25.73 15.32 12.05
C THR A 203 24.78 16.51 11.87
N ARG A 204 24.81 17.46 12.77
CA ARG A 204 24.16 18.75 12.52
C ARG A 204 24.75 19.35 11.25
N ALA A 205 23.87 19.56 10.26
CA ALA A 205 24.21 20.28 9.04
C ALA A 205 24.39 21.77 9.34
#